data_c21f380e278cdb086dee7b342ece75e8
#
_entry.id   c21f380e278cdb086dee7b342ece75e8
#
_cell.length_a   1.000
_cell.length_b   1.000
_cell.length_c   1.000
_cell.angle_alpha   90.00
_cell.angle_beta   90.00
_cell.angle_gamma   90.00
#
_symmetry.space_group_name_H-M   'P 1'
#
loop_
_entity.id
_entity.type
_entity.pdbx_description
1 polymer ?
#
loop_
_entity_poly.entity_id
_entity_poly.type
_entity_poly.pdbx_seq_one_letter_code
_entity_poly.pdbx_strand_id
1 'polypeptide(L)'
;MIFPVSEEKNRWLQERMEALGIHKKDIEEKFIRSSGKGGQKVNKTSTCVYLKHIPTGIEVKWMRERNQSLNRFLARQELVRRIEKWSGQLTPEDIKIEKAKRQKLKRRKRARLKYSL
;
A
#
# COMPACT_ATOMS: atom_id res chain seq x y z
N MET A 1 1.96 12.50 14.10
CA MET A 1 3.32 11.95 13.94
C MET A 1 3.94 12.50 12.67
N ILE A 2 5.12 13.10 12.78
CA ILE A 2 5.82 13.68 11.63
C ILE A 2 6.92 12.71 11.22
N PHE A 3 6.90 12.31 9.95
CA PHE A 3 7.91 11.42 9.38
C PHE A 3 9.03 12.22 8.70
N PRO A 4 10.23 11.64 8.50
CA PRO A 4 11.35 12.34 7.85
C PRO A 4 11.16 12.44 6.34
N VAL A 5 10.06 13.03 5.93
CA VAL A 5 9.69 13.31 4.54
C VAL A 5 9.20 14.74 4.45
N SER A 6 8.98 15.25 3.24
CA SER A 6 8.49 16.61 3.06
C SER A 6 7.14 16.84 3.76
N GLU A 7 6.85 18.08 4.09
CA GLU A 7 5.55 18.45 4.67
C GLU A 7 4.38 18.06 3.78
N GLU A 8 4.56 18.16 2.47
CA GLU A 8 3.55 17.77 1.49
C GLU A 8 3.22 16.29 1.59
N LYS A 9 4.24 15.44 1.74
CA LYS A 9 4.04 13.99 1.87
C LYS A 9 3.36 13.62 3.19
N ASN A 10 3.76 14.27 4.29
CA ASN A 10 3.11 14.09 5.59
C ASN A 10 1.65 14.51 5.55
N ARG A 11 1.35 15.66 4.94
CA ARG A 11 -0.01 16.15 4.78
C ARG A 11 -0.84 15.24 3.89
N TRP A 12 -0.27 14.79 2.78
CA TRP A 12 -0.92 13.84 1.87
C TRP A 12 -1.34 12.57 2.61
N LEU A 13 -0.45 11.99 3.39
CA LEU A 13 -0.74 10.77 4.15
C LEU A 13 -1.86 11.00 5.16
N GLN A 14 -1.81 12.10 5.90
CA GLN A 14 -2.82 12.45 6.89
C GLN A 14 -4.19 12.66 6.24
N GLU A 15 -4.25 13.41 5.17
CA GLU A 15 -5.48 13.67 4.44
C GLU A 15 -6.08 12.41 3.86
N ARG A 16 -5.26 11.53 3.30
CA ARG A 16 -5.72 10.26 2.74
C ARG A 16 -6.25 9.32 3.82
N MET A 17 -5.57 9.24 4.94
CA MET A 17 -6.03 8.42 6.07
C MET A 17 -7.37 8.93 6.59
N GLU A 18 -7.54 10.24 6.73
CA GLU A 18 -8.80 10.84 7.15
C GLU A 18 -9.92 10.58 6.14
N ALA A 19 -9.63 10.73 4.86
CA ALA A 19 -10.61 10.49 3.79
C ALA A 19 -11.11 9.04 3.75
N LEU A 20 -10.25 8.08 4.09
CA LEU A 20 -10.58 6.66 4.13
C LEU A 20 -11.12 6.19 5.48
N GLY A 21 -11.16 7.10 6.47
CA GLY A 21 -11.58 6.74 7.82
C GLY A 21 -10.58 5.86 8.56
N ILE A 22 -9.31 5.94 8.19
CA ILE A 22 -8.25 5.18 8.84
C ILE A 22 -7.78 5.94 10.07
N HIS A 23 -8.02 5.37 11.25
CA HIS A 23 -7.58 5.96 12.51
C HIS A 23 -6.28 5.31 12.98
N LYS A 24 -5.40 6.10 13.59
CA LYS A 24 -4.15 5.60 14.14
C LYS A 24 -4.36 4.47 15.16
N LYS A 25 -5.41 4.56 15.96
CA LYS A 25 -5.77 3.53 16.95
C LYS A 25 -6.15 2.19 16.33
N ASP A 26 -6.56 2.18 15.06
CA ASP A 26 -6.95 0.97 14.34
C ASP A 26 -5.78 0.30 13.64
N ILE A 27 -4.61 0.92 13.68
CA ILE A 27 -3.39 0.39 13.07
C ILE A 27 -2.51 -0.21 14.17
N GLU A 28 -2.25 -1.50 14.07
CA GLU A 28 -1.30 -2.19 14.89
C GLU A 28 0.08 -2.11 14.22
N GLU A 29 1.07 -1.56 14.91
CA GLU A 29 2.43 -1.41 14.40
C GLU A 29 3.37 -2.30 15.20
N LYS A 30 4.17 -3.08 14.49
CA LYS A 30 5.21 -3.92 15.07
C LYS A 30 6.50 -3.76 14.31
N PHE A 31 7.61 -3.82 15.01
CA PHE A 31 8.93 -3.79 14.41
C PHE A 31 9.50 -5.21 14.45
N ILE A 32 9.82 -5.71 13.26
CA ILE A 32 10.32 -7.07 13.11
C ILE A 32 11.80 -6.98 12.77
N ARG A 33 12.62 -7.76 13.45
CA ARG A 33 14.02 -7.91 13.08
C ARG A 33 14.09 -8.69 11.77
N SER A 34 14.82 -8.18 10.79
CA SER A 34 15.12 -8.97 9.62
C SER A 34 15.97 -10.16 10.10
N SER A 35 15.44 -11.36 9.98
CA SER A 35 16.18 -12.59 10.27
C SER A 35 17.18 -12.84 9.16
N GLY A 36 18.30 -12.14 9.19
CA GLY A 36 19.43 -12.49 8.34
C GLY A 36 19.97 -13.84 8.81
N LYS A 37 19.95 -14.82 7.96
CA LYS A 37 20.65 -16.08 8.21
C LYS A 37 22.14 -15.78 8.33
N GLY A 38 22.73 -16.07 9.48
CA GLY A 38 24.12 -15.85 9.68
C GLY A 38 24.48 -14.86 10.77
N GLY A 39 23.56 -14.46 11.54
CA GLY A 39 23.54 -13.84 12.85
C GLY A 39 24.76 -13.16 13.46
N GLN A 40 25.83 -12.96 12.75
CA GLN A 40 27.04 -12.42 13.32
C GLN A 40 27.04 -10.91 13.49
N LYS A 41 26.17 -10.23 12.81
CA LYS A 41 25.96 -8.78 12.95
C LYS A 41 24.49 -8.49 12.83
N VAL A 42 23.75 -8.98 13.78
CA VAL A 42 22.35 -8.61 13.90
C VAL A 42 22.32 -7.13 14.20
N ASN A 43 21.89 -6.33 13.25
CA ASN A 43 21.53 -4.96 13.54
C ASN A 43 20.53 -5.00 14.67
N LYS A 44 20.93 -4.47 15.82
CA LYS A 44 20.09 -4.40 17.01
C LYS A 44 18.85 -3.53 16.80
N THR A 45 18.80 -2.80 15.68
CA THR A 45 17.67 -1.98 15.29
C THR A 45 16.86 -2.73 14.22
N SER A 46 15.61 -3.06 14.55
CA SER A 46 14.73 -3.63 13.56
C SER A 46 14.25 -2.53 12.62
N THR A 47 14.56 -2.68 11.34
CA THR A 47 14.16 -1.74 10.29
C THR A 47 12.87 -2.15 9.61
N CYS A 48 12.49 -3.42 9.72
CA CYS A 48 11.25 -3.94 9.14
C CYS A 48 10.05 -3.47 9.95
N VAL A 49 9.11 -2.84 9.26
CA VAL A 49 7.87 -2.34 9.84
C VAL A 49 6.71 -3.21 9.39
N TYR A 50 5.95 -3.70 10.36
CA TYR A 50 4.71 -4.43 10.13
C TYR A 50 3.54 -3.57 10.58
N LEU A 51 2.57 -3.38 9.70
CA LEU A 51 1.33 -2.68 9.99
C LEU A 51 0.14 -3.59 9.71
N LYS A 52 -0.84 -3.54 10.59
CA LYS A 52 -2.12 -4.22 10.39
C LYS A 52 -3.25 -3.24 10.67
N HIS A 53 -4.13 -3.09 9.70
CA HIS A 53 -5.36 -2.33 9.88
C HIS A 53 -6.44 -3.29 10.38
N ILE A 54 -6.81 -3.17 11.66
CA ILE A 54 -7.69 -4.12 12.34
C ILE A 54 -9.07 -4.24 11.67
N PRO A 55 -9.76 -3.13 11.32
CA PRO A 55 -11.09 -3.22 10.71
C PRO A 55 -11.13 -3.97 9.37
N THR A 56 -10.11 -3.85 8.54
CA THR A 56 -10.06 -4.51 7.23
C THR A 56 -9.24 -5.80 7.23
N GLY A 57 -8.40 -6.00 8.24
CA GLY A 57 -7.47 -7.11 8.29
C GLY A 57 -6.29 -7.03 7.33
N ILE A 58 -6.13 -5.90 6.66
CA ILE A 58 -5.04 -5.69 5.69
C ILE A 58 -3.71 -5.53 6.43
N GLU A 59 -2.70 -6.27 5.98
CA GLU A 59 -1.37 -6.28 6.56
C GLU A 59 -0.34 -5.79 5.55
N VAL A 60 0.66 -5.06 6.05
CA VAL A 60 1.78 -4.56 5.25
C VAL A 60 3.08 -4.82 6.00
N LYS A 61 4.07 -5.37 5.29
CA LYS A 61 5.45 -5.46 5.77
C LYS A 61 6.32 -4.62 4.85
N TRP A 62 7.18 -3.79 5.42
CA TRP A 62 8.02 -2.89 4.64
C TRP A 62 9.44 -2.84 5.21
N MET A 63 10.44 -3.07 4.36
CA MET A 63 11.83 -3.11 4.75
C MET A 63 12.76 -2.70 3.58
N ARG A 64 12.50 -1.58 2.95
CA ARG A 64 13.33 -1.13 1.82
C ARG A 64 14.45 -0.21 2.23
N GLU A 65 14.24 0.59 3.27
CA GLU A 65 15.16 1.63 3.68
C GLU A 65 15.90 1.22 4.95
N ARG A 66 17.08 1.81 5.16
CA ARG A 66 17.84 1.62 6.40
C ARG A 66 17.23 2.39 7.57
N ASN A 67 16.54 3.48 7.28
CA ASN A 67 15.90 4.33 8.28
C ASN A 67 14.52 3.77 8.65
N GLN A 68 14.35 3.41 9.91
CA GLN A 68 13.10 2.88 10.42
C GLN A 68 11.93 3.86 10.26
N SER A 69 12.16 5.15 10.55
CA SER A 69 11.12 6.17 10.43
C SER A 69 10.62 6.33 9.00
N LEU A 70 11.53 6.22 8.04
CA LEU A 70 11.16 6.27 6.62
C LEU A 70 10.37 5.03 6.23
N ASN A 71 10.77 3.85 6.70
CA ASN A 71 10.01 2.61 6.49
C ASN A 71 8.60 2.71 7.08
N ARG A 72 8.44 3.35 8.23
CA ARG A 72 7.14 3.58 8.85
C ARG A 72 6.23 4.42 7.97
N PHE A 73 6.76 5.46 7.35
CA PHE A 73 6.01 6.28 6.41
C PHE A 73 5.63 5.48 5.15
N LEU A 74 6.60 4.79 4.55
CA LEU A 74 6.37 4.00 3.33
C LEU A 74 5.39 2.85 3.57
N ALA A 75 5.45 2.22 4.73
CA ALA A 75 4.51 1.18 5.12
C ALA A 75 3.08 1.73 5.21
N ARG A 76 2.90 2.91 5.78
CA ARG A 76 1.59 3.57 5.85
C ARG A 76 1.07 3.98 4.48
N GLN A 77 1.96 4.45 3.62
CA GLN A 77 1.59 4.78 2.24
C GLN A 77 1.07 3.54 1.50
N GLU A 78 1.75 2.41 1.64
CA GLU A 78 1.32 1.15 1.04
C GLU A 78 0.01 0.64 1.65
N LEU A 79 -0.14 0.78 2.96
CA LEU A 79 -1.39 0.42 3.65
C LEU A 79 -2.57 1.22 3.11
N VAL A 80 -2.41 2.52 2.95
CA VAL A 80 -3.43 3.40 2.39
C VAL A 80 -3.80 2.95 0.98
N ARG A 81 -2.82 2.63 0.14
CA ARG A 81 -3.06 2.15 -1.22
C ARG A 81 -3.86 0.85 -1.24
N ARG A 82 -3.52 -0.10 -0.37
CA ARG A 82 -4.24 -1.38 -0.27
C ARG A 82 -5.66 -1.20 0.22
N ILE A 83 -5.87 -0.31 1.19
CA ILE A 83 -7.22 0.00 1.70
C ILE A 83 -8.05 0.70 0.63
N GLU A 84 -7.48 1.61 -0.15
CA GLU A 84 -8.15 2.25 -1.28
C GLU A 84 -8.66 1.21 -2.29
N LYS A 85 -7.82 0.25 -2.65
CA LYS A 85 -8.21 -0.84 -3.54
C LYS A 85 -9.31 -1.69 -2.93
N TRP A 86 -9.18 -2.01 -1.66
CA TRP A 86 -10.16 -2.82 -0.95
C TRP A 86 -11.52 -2.13 -0.87
N SER A 87 -11.55 -0.83 -0.64
CA SER A 87 -12.78 -0.04 -0.54
C SER A 87 -13.40 0.29 -1.91
N GLY A 88 -12.76 -0.09 -2.99
CA GLY A 88 -13.23 0.22 -4.34
C GLY A 88 -12.91 1.62 -4.82
N GLN A 89 -12.12 2.38 -4.07
CA GLN A 89 -11.63 3.69 -4.53
C GLN A 89 -10.43 3.45 -5.46
N LEU A 90 -10.67 3.64 -6.74
CA LEU A 90 -9.66 3.40 -7.76
C LEU A 90 -8.63 4.53 -7.82
N THR A 91 -7.35 4.15 -7.83
CA THR A 91 -6.29 5.10 -8.14
C THR A 91 -6.34 5.48 -9.64
N PRO A 92 -5.76 6.62 -10.06
CA PRO A 92 -5.71 6.96 -11.49
C PRO A 92 -5.07 5.86 -12.36
N GLU A 93 -4.08 5.14 -11.82
CA GLU A 93 -3.45 4.01 -12.51
C GLU A 93 -4.41 2.84 -12.67
N ASP A 94 -5.17 2.52 -11.64
CA ASP A 94 -6.18 1.46 -11.67
C ASP A 94 -7.28 1.78 -12.68
N ILE A 95 -7.68 3.03 -12.78
CA ILE A 95 -8.66 3.50 -13.77
C ILE A 95 -8.15 3.25 -15.18
N LYS A 96 -6.88 3.55 -15.46
CA LYS A 96 -6.25 3.29 -16.76
C LYS A 96 -6.24 1.80 -17.11
N ILE A 97 -5.87 0.96 -16.14
CA ILE A 97 -5.84 -0.49 -16.31
C ILE A 97 -7.24 -1.03 -16.60
N GLU A 98 -8.25 -0.59 -15.86
CA GLU A 98 -9.63 -1.01 -16.10
C GLU A 98 -10.16 -0.58 -17.45
N LYS A 99 -9.87 0.66 -17.86
CA LYS A 99 -10.25 1.13 -19.21
C LYS A 99 -9.62 0.27 -20.30
N ALA A 100 -8.33 -0.07 -20.16
CA ALA A 100 -7.65 -0.94 -21.12
C ALA A 100 -8.29 -2.33 -21.17
N LYS A 101 -8.64 -2.92 -20.03
CA LYS A 101 -9.32 -4.22 -19.95
C LYS A 101 -10.69 -4.17 -20.60
N ARG A 102 -11.48 -3.13 -20.36
CA ARG A 102 -12.81 -2.94 -20.97
C ARG A 102 -12.72 -2.81 -22.48
N GLN A 103 -11.74 -2.07 -22.98
CA GLN A 103 -11.52 -1.93 -24.43
C GLN A 103 -11.16 -3.26 -25.08
N LYS A 104 -10.31 -4.07 -24.44
CA LYS A 104 -9.98 -5.41 -24.93
C LYS A 104 -11.21 -6.32 -24.98
N LEU A 105 -12.03 -6.28 -23.95
CA LEU A 105 -13.27 -7.06 -23.91
C LEU A 105 -14.24 -6.65 -25.01
N LYS A 106 -14.39 -5.36 -25.26
CA LYS A 106 -15.24 -4.85 -26.35
C LYS A 106 -14.72 -5.28 -27.71
N ARG A 107 -13.41 -5.23 -27.94
CA ARG A 107 -12.78 -5.69 -29.18
C ARG A 107 -13.01 -7.19 -29.42
N ARG A 108 -12.83 -8.00 -28.39
CA ARG A 108 -13.09 -9.44 -28.45
C ARG A 108 -14.56 -9.74 -28.76
N LYS A 109 -15.46 -9.02 -28.13
CA LYS A 109 -16.90 -9.18 -28.34
C LYS A 109 -17.30 -8.81 -29.79
N ARG A 110 -16.75 -7.71 -30.34
CA ARG A 110 -16.96 -7.32 -31.72
C ARG A 110 -16.41 -8.34 -32.71
N ALA A 111 -15.22 -8.88 -32.43
CA ALA A 111 -14.62 -9.91 -33.28
C ALA A 111 -15.47 -11.19 -33.28
N ARG A 112 -15.97 -11.63 -32.10
CA ARG A 112 -16.89 -12.78 -32.01
C ARG A 112 -18.17 -12.57 -32.83
N LEU A 113 -18.80 -11.40 -32.72
CA LEU A 113 -20.01 -11.07 -33.48
C LEU A 113 -19.75 -11.04 -34.98
N LYS A 114 -18.57 -10.59 -35.39
CA LYS A 114 -18.18 -10.52 -36.81
C LYS A 114 -17.91 -11.89 -37.41
N TYR A 115 -17.38 -12.85 -36.65
CA TYR A 115 -17.01 -14.17 -37.16
C TYR A 115 -17.93 -15.31 -36.75
N SER A 116 -19.02 -15.03 -36.06
CA SER A 116 -19.99 -16.03 -35.60
C SER A 116 -21.21 -16.15 -36.51
N LEU A 117 -21.12 -15.66 -37.73
CA LEU A 117 -22.18 -15.82 -38.72
C LEU A 117 -21.96 -17.09 -39.54
#